data_a683a6e90e96acf476ca01bfcab5beb1
#
_entry.id   a683a6e90e96acf476ca01bfcab5beb1
#
_cell.length_a   1.000
_cell.length_b   1.000
_cell.length_c   1.000
_cell.angle_alpha   90.00
_cell.angle_beta   90.00
_cell.angle_gamma   90.00
#
_symmetry.space_group_name_H-M   'P 1'
#
loop_
_entity.id
_entity.type
_entity.pdbx_description
1 polymer ?
#
loop_
_entity_poly.entity_id
_entity_poly.type
_entity_poly.pdbx_seq_one_letter_code
_entity_poly.pdbx_strand_id
1 'polypeptide(L)'
;MKCGVSPLGIYRNEKSAPGLGSRTNGLQNYDDLYADVLMWVNNGWLDYCAPQIYWQIGHSAADYKTLIEWWNKYAGKRHLYIGEDVERTVKYSDLDNKSINQLPAKRRLHSQMPNVNGTILWYAKAFVDNVGNYATTMKNVYWKYPALTPVMTHIDNKAPKKVKNLMPLVIDNDLVL
;
A
#
# COMPACT_ATOMS: atom_id res chain seq x y z
N MET A 1 -5.19 8.00 -19.23
CA MET A 1 -5.79 6.88 -18.46
C MET A 1 -4.66 6.19 -17.71
N LYS A 2 -4.88 5.74 -16.47
CA LYS A 2 -3.89 4.99 -15.68
C LYS A 2 -4.35 3.54 -15.59
N CYS A 3 -3.42 2.59 -15.76
CA CYS A 3 -3.68 1.16 -15.71
C CYS A 3 -2.90 0.54 -14.54
N GLY A 4 -3.57 -0.22 -13.69
CA GLY A 4 -2.93 -0.91 -12.59
C GLY A 4 -3.47 -2.32 -12.40
N VAL A 5 -2.74 -3.12 -11.64
CA VAL A 5 -3.15 -4.47 -11.29
C VAL A 5 -3.12 -4.65 -9.77
N SER A 6 -4.08 -5.40 -9.25
CA SER A 6 -4.13 -5.81 -7.86
C SER A 6 -3.96 -7.35 -7.76
N PRO A 7 -2.72 -7.83 -7.82
CA PRO A 7 -2.43 -9.27 -7.77
C PRO A 7 -2.59 -9.81 -6.34
N LEU A 8 -2.55 -11.12 -6.17
CA LEU A 8 -2.41 -11.74 -4.86
C LEU A 8 -1.11 -11.27 -4.17
N GLY A 9 -1.07 -11.34 -2.84
CA GLY A 9 0.07 -10.85 -2.07
C GLY A 9 1.38 -11.62 -2.30
N ILE A 10 1.33 -12.89 -2.71
CA ILE A 10 2.51 -13.72 -2.92
C ILE A 10 2.83 -13.81 -4.42
N TYR A 11 3.98 -13.30 -4.82
CA TYR A 11 4.47 -13.49 -6.20
C TYR A 11 4.93 -14.92 -6.42
N ARG A 12 5.93 -15.37 -5.64
CA ARG A 12 6.42 -16.76 -5.57
C ARG A 12 6.85 -17.07 -4.13
N ASN A 13 6.67 -18.31 -3.71
CA ASN A 13 7.23 -18.79 -2.46
C ASN A 13 8.75 -19.02 -2.61
N GLU A 14 9.51 -18.88 -1.54
CA GLU A 14 10.96 -19.10 -1.56
C GLU A 14 11.32 -20.52 -2.01
N LYS A 15 10.50 -21.53 -1.65
CA LYS A 15 10.69 -22.92 -2.11
C LYS A 15 10.57 -23.07 -3.63
N SER A 16 9.67 -22.31 -4.28
CA SER A 16 9.46 -22.33 -5.72
C SER A 16 10.53 -21.52 -6.47
N ALA A 17 11.07 -20.48 -5.83
CA ALA A 17 12.06 -19.58 -6.43
C ALA A 17 13.12 -19.17 -5.39
N PRO A 18 14.12 -20.01 -5.09
CA PRO A 18 15.17 -19.68 -4.16
C PRO A 18 15.91 -18.39 -4.54
N GLY A 19 16.06 -17.47 -3.58
CA GLY A 19 16.71 -16.18 -3.79
C GLY A 19 15.84 -15.08 -4.41
N LEU A 20 14.68 -15.42 -4.98
CA LEU A 20 13.70 -14.46 -5.49
C LEU A 20 12.40 -14.50 -4.68
N GLY A 21 11.89 -15.66 -4.37
CA GLY A 21 10.62 -15.83 -3.67
C GLY A 21 10.61 -15.25 -2.26
N SER A 22 9.42 -15.00 -1.73
CA SER A 22 9.23 -14.59 -0.34
C SER A 22 9.16 -15.82 0.59
N ARG A 23 9.51 -15.64 1.86
CA ARG A 23 9.37 -16.68 2.90
C ARG A 23 7.89 -16.88 3.27
N THR A 24 7.17 -17.47 2.34
CA THR A 24 5.72 -17.69 2.41
C THR A 24 5.38 -19.12 1.98
N ASN A 25 4.14 -19.52 2.26
CA ASN A 25 3.59 -20.80 1.83
C ASN A 25 2.10 -20.62 1.50
N GLY A 26 1.81 -20.26 0.25
CA GLY A 26 0.44 -20.02 -0.20
C GLY A 26 0.36 -19.90 -1.72
N LEU A 27 -0.83 -19.58 -2.22
CA LEU A 27 -1.11 -19.41 -3.64
C LEU A 27 -0.26 -18.30 -4.25
N GLN A 28 0.42 -18.60 -5.35
CA GLN A 28 1.42 -17.78 -6.00
C GLN A 28 0.90 -17.18 -7.30
N ASN A 29 1.23 -15.92 -7.58
CA ASN A 29 0.86 -15.30 -8.85
C ASN A 29 1.54 -16.01 -10.04
N TYR A 30 2.84 -16.24 -9.95
CA TYR A 30 3.63 -16.76 -11.06
C TYR A 30 3.38 -18.26 -11.31
N ASP A 31 3.60 -19.09 -10.29
CA ASP A 31 3.61 -20.53 -10.45
C ASP A 31 2.19 -21.13 -10.55
N ASP A 32 1.22 -20.56 -9.83
CA ASP A 32 -0.13 -21.13 -9.76
C ASP A 32 -1.14 -20.42 -10.68
N LEU A 33 -0.95 -19.11 -10.90
CA LEU A 33 -1.87 -18.29 -11.70
C LEU A 33 -1.29 -17.85 -13.06
N TYR A 34 -0.05 -18.24 -13.36
CA TYR A 34 0.66 -17.87 -14.59
C TYR A 34 0.74 -16.35 -14.83
N ALA A 35 0.76 -15.58 -13.75
CA ALA A 35 0.78 -14.13 -13.77
C ALA A 35 2.16 -13.58 -13.39
N ASP A 36 2.95 -13.20 -14.40
CA ASP A 36 4.27 -12.60 -14.20
C ASP A 36 4.18 -11.11 -13.94
N VAL A 37 3.69 -10.76 -12.75
CA VAL A 37 3.49 -9.39 -12.32
C VAL A 37 4.79 -8.58 -12.29
N LEU A 38 5.91 -9.20 -11.93
CA LEU A 38 7.21 -8.52 -11.95
C LEU A 38 7.65 -8.14 -13.36
N MET A 39 7.43 -9.01 -14.33
CA MET A 39 7.70 -8.69 -15.73
C MET A 39 6.86 -7.50 -16.18
N TRP A 40 5.58 -7.44 -15.83
CA TRP A 40 4.69 -6.33 -16.22
C TRP A 40 5.14 -5.01 -15.61
N VAL A 41 5.52 -5.02 -14.32
CA VAL A 41 6.07 -3.85 -13.62
C VAL A 41 7.40 -3.40 -14.24
N ASN A 42 8.32 -4.35 -14.46
CA ASN A 42 9.68 -4.06 -14.95
C ASN A 42 9.70 -3.57 -16.39
N ASN A 43 8.80 -4.06 -17.25
CA ASN A 43 8.65 -3.61 -18.63
C ASN A 43 7.79 -2.35 -18.77
N GLY A 44 7.22 -1.86 -17.67
CA GLY A 44 6.43 -0.64 -17.69
C GLY A 44 5.06 -0.78 -18.34
N TRP A 45 4.50 -1.98 -18.37
CA TRP A 45 3.17 -2.25 -18.92
C TRP A 45 2.04 -1.79 -18.01
N LEU A 46 2.36 -1.50 -16.75
CA LEU A 46 1.45 -1.01 -15.73
C LEU A 46 1.92 0.37 -15.24
N ASP A 47 0.98 1.18 -14.78
CA ASP A 47 1.27 2.45 -14.11
C ASP A 47 1.45 2.26 -12.61
N TYR A 48 0.74 1.28 -12.01
CA TYR A 48 0.88 0.92 -10.60
C TYR A 48 0.57 -0.56 -10.34
N CYS A 49 1.11 -1.05 -9.25
CA CYS A 49 0.83 -2.38 -8.71
C CYS A 49 0.25 -2.25 -7.29
N ALA A 50 -0.78 -3.04 -6.98
CA ALA A 50 -1.45 -3.01 -5.68
C ALA A 50 -1.64 -4.43 -5.12
N PRO A 51 -0.56 -5.12 -4.67
CA PRO A 51 -0.66 -6.47 -4.15
C PRO A 51 -1.57 -6.55 -2.92
N GLN A 52 -2.41 -7.58 -2.87
CA GLN A 52 -3.38 -7.84 -1.81
C GLN A 52 -2.69 -8.50 -0.61
N ILE A 53 -2.10 -7.69 0.27
CA ILE A 53 -1.44 -8.18 1.49
C ILE A 53 -2.44 -8.12 2.66
N TYR A 54 -3.45 -8.98 2.64
CA TYR A 54 -4.59 -8.93 3.55
C TYR A 54 -4.35 -9.62 4.90
N TRP A 55 -3.20 -10.24 5.10
CA TRP A 55 -2.87 -10.95 6.32
C TRP A 55 -2.38 -10.03 7.44
N GLN A 56 -2.31 -10.58 8.65
CA GLN A 56 -1.71 -9.89 9.78
C GLN A 56 -0.18 -10.04 9.77
N ILE A 57 0.48 -9.17 10.53
CA ILE A 57 1.89 -9.36 10.91
C ILE A 57 1.96 -10.63 11.77
N GLY A 58 2.93 -11.49 11.49
CA GLY A 58 3.11 -12.77 12.16
C GLY A 58 2.26 -13.91 11.59
N HIS A 59 1.59 -13.73 10.44
CA HIS A 59 0.85 -14.84 9.82
C HIS A 59 1.78 -15.93 9.33
N SER A 60 1.58 -17.18 9.77
CA SER A 60 2.49 -18.31 9.55
C SER A 60 2.80 -18.62 8.08
N ALA A 61 1.83 -18.44 7.19
CA ALA A 61 1.98 -18.76 5.77
C ALA A 61 2.25 -17.54 4.88
N ALA A 62 1.85 -16.34 5.33
CA ALA A 62 1.90 -15.13 4.50
C ALA A 62 2.02 -13.89 5.39
N ASP A 63 3.13 -13.78 6.12
CA ASP A 63 3.39 -12.67 7.03
C ASP A 63 3.40 -11.33 6.30
N TYR A 64 2.61 -10.37 6.81
CA TYR A 64 2.48 -9.04 6.26
C TYR A 64 3.83 -8.31 6.13
N LYS A 65 4.68 -8.39 7.17
CA LYS A 65 6.00 -7.75 7.16
C LYS A 65 6.89 -8.33 6.06
N THR A 66 6.96 -9.65 5.98
CA THR A 66 7.72 -10.34 4.92
C THR A 66 7.26 -9.92 3.53
N LEU A 67 5.96 -9.81 3.31
CA LEU A 67 5.41 -9.47 2.01
C LEU A 67 5.61 -8.00 1.64
N ILE A 68 5.40 -7.05 2.55
CA ILE A 68 5.61 -5.63 2.23
C ILE A 68 7.09 -5.33 1.96
N GLU A 69 8.02 -5.94 2.72
CA GLU A 69 9.46 -5.85 2.48
C GLU A 69 9.84 -6.41 1.10
N TRP A 70 9.27 -7.56 0.73
CA TRP A 70 9.50 -8.19 -0.56
C TRP A 70 9.00 -7.31 -1.72
N TRP A 71 7.75 -6.84 -1.66
CA TRP A 71 7.21 -5.96 -2.70
C TRP A 71 7.96 -4.63 -2.79
N ASN A 72 8.33 -4.03 -1.67
CA ASN A 72 9.16 -2.83 -1.63
C ASN A 72 10.50 -3.02 -2.35
N LYS A 73 11.10 -4.20 -2.24
CA LYS A 73 12.38 -4.51 -2.88
C LYS A 73 12.23 -4.69 -4.40
N TYR A 74 11.17 -5.38 -4.86
CA TYR A 74 11.11 -5.85 -6.24
C TYR A 74 10.18 -5.07 -7.16
N ALA A 75 9.22 -4.32 -6.65
CA ALA A 75 8.21 -3.63 -7.46
C ALA A 75 8.44 -2.11 -7.59
N GLY A 76 9.64 -1.60 -7.26
CA GLY A 76 9.92 -0.17 -7.18
C GLY A 76 10.00 0.59 -8.52
N LYS A 77 9.88 -0.05 -9.68
CA LYS A 77 9.91 0.64 -10.98
C LYS A 77 8.59 1.34 -11.35
N ARG A 78 7.52 1.02 -10.66
CA ARG A 78 6.20 1.62 -10.81
C ARG A 78 5.63 1.92 -9.43
N HIS A 79 4.58 2.73 -9.38
CA HIS A 79 3.96 3.02 -8.10
C HIS A 79 3.48 1.72 -7.44
N LEU A 80 3.83 1.56 -6.17
CA LEU A 80 3.43 0.44 -5.33
C LEU A 80 2.44 0.93 -4.28
N TYR A 81 1.22 0.42 -4.33
CA TYR A 81 0.22 0.62 -3.29
C TYR A 81 0.00 -0.72 -2.59
N ILE A 82 -0.13 -0.70 -1.27
CA ILE A 82 -0.39 -1.94 -0.53
C ILE A 82 -1.89 -2.13 -0.36
N GLY A 83 -2.41 -3.24 -0.90
CA GLY A 83 -3.77 -3.68 -0.62
C GLY A 83 -3.85 -4.19 0.82
N GLU A 84 -4.70 -3.58 1.65
CA GLU A 84 -4.81 -3.86 3.08
C GLU A 84 -6.25 -4.13 3.46
N ASP A 85 -6.47 -5.22 4.23
CA ASP A 85 -7.79 -5.55 4.78
C ASP A 85 -8.02 -4.78 6.09
N VAL A 86 -9.00 -3.87 6.06
CA VAL A 86 -9.36 -3.02 7.20
C VAL A 86 -9.78 -3.84 8.41
N GLU A 87 -10.68 -4.80 8.17
CA GLU A 87 -11.27 -5.60 9.25
C GLU A 87 -10.24 -6.53 9.89
N ARG A 88 -9.45 -7.22 9.07
CA ARG A 88 -8.36 -8.07 9.57
C ARG A 88 -7.30 -7.28 10.32
N THR A 89 -6.98 -6.07 9.90
CA THR A 89 -5.99 -5.23 10.56
C THR A 89 -6.35 -4.92 12.01
N VAL A 90 -7.65 -4.77 12.33
CA VAL A 90 -8.09 -4.39 13.69
C VAL A 90 -8.62 -5.55 14.52
N LYS A 91 -8.91 -6.70 13.92
CA LYS A 91 -9.51 -7.87 14.61
C LYS A 91 -8.55 -9.01 14.91
N TYR A 92 -7.43 -9.11 14.16
CA TYR A 92 -6.48 -10.20 14.37
C TYR A 92 -5.36 -9.80 15.32
N SER A 93 -5.00 -10.70 16.20
CA SER A 93 -3.87 -10.52 17.10
C SER A 93 -2.55 -10.69 16.37
N ASP A 94 -1.58 -9.90 16.76
CA ASP A 94 -0.16 -10.15 16.50
C ASP A 94 0.28 -11.38 17.32
N LEU A 95 0.95 -12.34 16.68
CA LEU A 95 1.39 -13.57 17.32
C LEU A 95 2.43 -13.30 18.43
N ASP A 96 3.25 -12.27 18.26
CA ASP A 96 4.33 -11.95 19.19
C ASP A 96 3.84 -11.16 20.40
N ASN A 97 3.01 -10.13 20.21
CA ASN A 97 2.56 -9.24 21.27
C ASN A 97 1.08 -9.37 21.62
N LYS A 98 0.36 -10.22 20.92
CA LYS A 98 -1.08 -10.48 21.11
C LYS A 98 -1.96 -9.23 20.98
N SER A 99 -1.46 -8.18 20.35
CA SER A 99 -2.25 -7.00 20.03
C SER A 99 -3.31 -7.36 18.99
N ILE A 100 -4.56 -7.03 19.25
CA ILE A 100 -5.66 -7.25 18.29
C ILE A 100 -5.58 -6.23 17.17
N ASN A 101 -5.22 -4.98 17.47
CA ASN A 101 -5.15 -3.89 16.50
C ASN A 101 -3.72 -3.70 16.00
N GLN A 102 -3.46 -4.11 14.77
CA GLN A 102 -2.14 -3.99 14.14
C GLN A 102 -1.97 -2.71 13.31
N LEU A 103 -2.95 -1.82 13.27
CA LEU A 103 -2.87 -0.60 12.47
C LEU A 103 -1.62 0.24 12.77
N PRO A 104 -1.25 0.51 14.04
CA PRO A 104 -0.02 1.26 14.33
C PRO A 104 1.25 0.58 13.81
N ALA A 105 1.34 -0.74 13.95
CA ALA A 105 2.49 -1.51 13.48
C ALA A 105 2.59 -1.50 11.94
N LYS A 106 1.48 -1.70 11.23
CA LYS A 106 1.44 -1.63 9.77
C LYS A 106 1.79 -0.23 9.25
N ARG A 107 1.28 0.85 9.86
CA ARG A 107 1.64 2.23 9.47
C ARG A 107 3.13 2.51 9.68
N ARG A 108 3.73 1.99 10.74
CA ARG A 108 5.18 2.07 10.97
C ARG A 108 5.96 1.34 9.87
N LEU A 109 5.54 0.15 9.47
CA LEU A 109 6.16 -0.55 8.35
C LEU A 109 6.07 0.26 7.07
N HIS A 110 4.90 0.81 6.73
CA HIS A 110 4.75 1.67 5.54
C HIS A 110 5.73 2.85 5.53
N SER A 111 5.92 3.53 6.65
CA SER A 111 6.84 4.68 6.73
C SER A 111 8.31 4.31 6.51
N GLN A 112 8.66 3.04 6.65
CA GLN A 112 10.00 2.50 6.43
C GLN A 112 10.22 1.98 4.99
N MET A 113 9.18 1.95 4.16
CA MET A 113 9.21 1.37 2.81
C MET A 113 9.24 2.48 1.74
N PRO A 114 10.43 2.88 1.26
CA PRO A 114 10.55 4.04 0.36
C PRO A 114 9.84 3.91 -0.98
N ASN A 115 9.58 2.68 -1.44
CA ASN A 115 8.88 2.43 -2.70
C ASN A 115 7.37 2.27 -2.54
N VAL A 116 6.85 2.28 -1.31
CA VAL A 116 5.41 2.21 -1.04
C VAL A 116 4.81 3.61 -1.12
N ASN A 117 4.00 3.86 -2.14
CA ASN A 117 3.40 5.17 -2.42
C ASN A 117 2.06 5.40 -1.73
N GLY A 118 1.47 4.36 -1.14
CA GLY A 118 0.21 4.47 -0.42
C GLY A 118 -0.47 3.14 -0.15
N THR A 119 -1.74 3.19 0.20
CA THR A 119 -2.55 2.02 0.57
C THR A 119 -3.87 2.02 -0.18
N ILE A 120 -4.31 0.84 -0.63
CA ILE A 120 -5.66 0.61 -1.13
C ILE A 120 -6.39 -0.25 -0.11
N LEU A 121 -7.46 0.29 0.46
CA LEU A 121 -8.19 -0.35 1.54
C LEU A 121 -9.26 -1.30 1.02
N TRP A 122 -9.25 -2.52 1.49
CA TRP A 122 -10.30 -3.51 1.34
C TRP A 122 -11.00 -3.67 2.68
N TYR A 123 -12.31 -3.64 2.80
CA TYR A 123 -13.22 -3.19 1.76
C TYR A 123 -13.92 -1.91 2.24
N ALA A 124 -14.47 -1.15 1.32
CA ALA A 124 -14.99 0.20 1.60
C ALA A 124 -15.99 0.23 2.78
N LYS A 125 -16.90 -0.77 2.86
CA LYS A 125 -17.88 -0.82 3.94
C LYS A 125 -17.23 -0.91 5.33
N ALA A 126 -16.19 -1.72 5.51
CA ALA A 126 -15.51 -1.83 6.80
C ALA A 126 -14.85 -0.50 7.22
N PHE A 127 -14.35 0.27 6.25
CA PHE A 127 -13.83 1.60 6.51
C PHE A 127 -14.93 2.60 6.87
N VAL A 128 -16.05 2.61 6.12
CA VAL A 128 -17.21 3.49 6.37
C VAL A 128 -17.87 3.17 7.71
N ASP A 129 -18.02 1.90 8.05
CA ASP A 129 -18.55 1.45 9.35
C ASP A 129 -17.58 1.71 10.51
N ASN A 130 -16.39 2.22 10.22
CA ASN A 130 -15.34 2.51 11.21
C ASN A 130 -14.99 1.32 12.11
N VAL A 131 -14.89 0.14 11.53
CA VAL A 131 -14.61 -1.10 12.27
C VAL A 131 -13.33 -0.95 13.10
N GLY A 132 -13.40 -1.22 14.39
CA GLY A 132 -12.27 -1.09 15.33
C GLY A 132 -11.65 0.30 15.38
N ASN A 133 -12.42 1.35 15.10
CA ASN A 133 -11.98 2.75 15.01
C ASN A 133 -10.91 2.99 13.93
N TYR A 134 -10.86 2.16 12.89
CA TYR A 134 -9.87 2.28 11.82
C TYR A 134 -9.91 3.65 11.14
N ALA A 135 -11.08 4.05 10.61
CA ALA A 135 -11.24 5.30 9.89
C ALA A 135 -10.96 6.53 10.77
N THR A 136 -11.47 6.52 12.02
CA THR A 136 -11.22 7.59 12.99
C THR A 136 -9.73 7.72 13.30
N THR A 137 -9.03 6.59 13.50
CA THR A 137 -7.58 6.59 13.77
C THR A 137 -6.79 7.08 12.56
N MET A 138 -7.15 6.63 11.35
CA MET A 138 -6.51 7.12 10.13
C MET A 138 -6.67 8.63 9.98
N LYS A 139 -7.89 9.15 10.12
CA LYS A 139 -8.19 10.58 9.99
C LYS A 139 -7.45 11.44 11.02
N ASN A 140 -7.44 11.03 12.29
CA ASN A 140 -6.96 11.87 13.38
C ASN A 140 -5.44 11.76 13.62
N VAL A 141 -4.82 10.64 13.21
CA VAL A 141 -3.41 10.36 13.51
C VAL A 141 -2.56 10.32 12.25
N TYR A 142 -2.90 9.48 11.28
CA TYR A 142 -2.02 9.18 10.15
C TYR A 142 -2.30 10.06 8.91
N TRP A 143 -3.56 10.40 8.65
CA TRP A 143 -4.01 11.23 7.52
C TRP A 143 -4.54 12.59 7.98
N LYS A 144 -3.98 13.11 9.05
CA LYS A 144 -4.41 14.39 9.63
C LYS A 144 -4.33 15.55 8.63
N TYR A 145 -3.37 15.51 7.74
CA TYR A 145 -3.17 16.51 6.71
C TYR A 145 -3.40 15.93 5.32
N PRO A 146 -3.96 16.72 4.39
CA PRO A 146 -4.05 16.31 2.99
C PRO A 146 -2.68 15.97 2.42
N ALA A 147 -2.60 14.87 1.67
CA ALA A 147 -1.40 14.49 0.93
C ALA A 147 -1.57 14.78 -0.56
N LEU A 148 -0.52 15.22 -1.20
CA LEU A 148 -0.49 15.33 -2.66
C LEU A 148 -0.51 13.92 -3.27
N THR A 149 -1.23 13.79 -4.38
CA THR A 149 -1.20 12.55 -5.15
C THR A 149 0.23 12.30 -5.66
N PRO A 150 0.80 11.11 -5.46
CA PRO A 150 2.13 10.78 -5.97
C PRO A 150 2.23 10.99 -7.48
N VAL A 151 3.28 11.70 -7.91
CA VAL A 151 3.50 12.01 -9.33
C VAL A 151 3.97 10.77 -10.08
N MET A 152 3.26 10.40 -11.13
CA MET A 152 3.67 9.31 -12.04
C MET A 152 4.51 9.91 -13.19
N THR A 153 5.80 10.07 -12.94
CA THR A 153 6.74 10.76 -13.87
C THR A 153 6.85 10.11 -15.24
N HIS A 154 6.52 8.83 -15.36
CA HIS A 154 6.48 8.11 -16.63
C HIS A 154 5.25 8.47 -17.50
N ILE A 155 4.21 9.06 -16.90
CA ILE A 155 3.02 9.55 -17.63
C ILE A 155 3.16 11.04 -17.91
N ASP A 156 3.48 11.82 -16.88
CA ASP A 156 3.68 13.26 -17.01
C ASP A 156 4.73 13.72 -15.99
N ASN A 157 5.81 14.32 -16.48
CA ASN A 157 6.89 14.87 -15.67
C ASN A 157 6.99 16.40 -15.77
N LYS A 158 6.00 17.05 -16.40
CA LYS A 158 5.99 18.51 -16.52
C LYS A 158 5.46 19.12 -15.23
N ALA A 159 6.29 19.93 -14.60
CA ALA A 159 5.83 20.71 -13.46
C ALA A 159 4.72 21.68 -13.91
N PRO A 160 3.68 21.90 -13.09
CA PRO A 160 2.69 22.94 -13.37
C PRO A 160 3.37 24.32 -13.47
N LYS A 161 2.82 25.18 -14.28
CA LYS A 161 3.33 26.54 -14.38
C LYS A 161 3.21 27.25 -13.04
N LYS A 162 4.22 28.05 -12.68
CA LYS A 162 4.18 28.87 -11.47
C LYS A 162 2.92 29.75 -11.49
N VAL A 163 2.16 29.69 -10.40
CA VAL A 163 1.02 30.60 -10.20
C VAL A 163 1.57 32.02 -10.08
N LYS A 164 0.97 32.94 -10.85
CA LYS A 164 1.32 34.36 -10.82
C LYS A 164 0.19 35.13 -10.10
N ASN A 165 0.57 36.21 -9.43
CA ASN A 165 -0.38 37.11 -8.78
C ASN A 165 -1.25 36.46 -7.69
N LEU A 166 -0.68 35.52 -6.92
CA LEU A 166 -1.30 35.04 -5.70
C LEU A 166 -1.43 36.22 -4.72
N MET A 167 -2.66 36.63 -4.42
CA MET A 167 -2.94 37.59 -3.35
C MET A 167 -3.66 36.88 -2.22
N PRO A 168 -3.14 36.96 -1.00
CA PRO A 168 -3.83 36.40 0.14
C PRO A 168 -5.15 37.18 0.38
N LEU A 169 -6.22 36.45 0.60
CA LEU A 169 -7.53 36.99 0.96
C LEU A 169 -7.88 36.48 2.36
N VAL A 170 -8.25 37.38 3.24
CA VAL A 170 -8.77 37.04 4.57
C VAL A 170 -10.29 37.07 4.52
N ILE A 171 -10.92 35.91 4.76
CA ILE A 171 -12.37 35.77 4.87
C ILE A 171 -12.65 35.21 6.27
N ASP A 172 -13.45 35.89 7.06
CA ASP A 172 -13.84 35.47 8.41
C ASP A 172 -12.66 35.07 9.32
N ASN A 173 -11.55 35.80 9.25
CA ASN A 173 -10.26 35.52 9.91
C ASN A 173 -9.48 34.31 9.41
N ASP A 174 -9.93 33.65 8.36
CA ASP A 174 -9.18 32.59 7.71
C ASP A 174 -8.40 33.09 6.47
N LEU A 175 -7.15 32.68 6.37
CA LEU A 175 -6.32 32.98 5.21
C LEU A 175 -6.70 32.03 4.07
N VAL A 176 -7.21 32.57 2.97
CA VAL A 176 -7.51 31.85 1.73
C VAL A 176 -6.49 32.26 0.66
N LEU A 177 -5.86 31.28 0.00
CA LEU A 177 -4.89 31.49 -1.07
C LEU A 177 -5.49 31.12 -2.42
#